data_4cac88d27b24e4f362f1a6022f1c7534
#
_entry.id   4cac88d27b24e4f362f1a6022f1c7534
#
_cell.length_a   1.000
_cell.length_b   1.000
_cell.length_c   1.000
_cell.angle_alpha   90.00
_cell.angle_beta   90.00
_cell.angle_gamma   90.00
#
_symmetry.space_group_name_H-M   'P 1'
#
loop_
_entity.id
_entity.type
_entity.pdbx_description
1 polymer ?
#
loop_
_entity_poly.entity_id
_entity_poly.type
_entity_poly.pdbx_seq_one_letter_code
_entity_poly.pdbx_strand_id
1 'polypeptide(L)'
;MPKEQLLMMFVSNPAGARARRRHRYAPLAAVLLLTAHPLPAAEPLAFPGAVGWAATTPGGRGGQILKVTNLDADGPGSLRAALTEEGPRIVVFEVGGVIDLDRKTIRLEQPFVTVAGQTAPSPGITLIRGGMDIAAHDVVMQHIRIRPGEAGAAKGSDWGEDAVSTASAYNVTVDHCTLTWATDENLSASGPRFTGDSPDEWRSGTSHSITFSHNIIAEGLGDSTHPKFEHSKGSLIHDNASRILIYGNLYAHNYERNPMFKGGVQGVIVNNFIYDPGQRALHYNLMALEWGDVPFQEGEMTAVGNVLRAGPSTELPLAFLMLGGHGDLLYYGRDNIAVDRIGEPLPMLGRYATGKARIIETDEPPVWWEGLEVLPANEVETWVLKNAGARPWDRDPQDIRVLADTAEGRGKIIDSEEEVGGYPQPEMTHRPFNPEDWYLETMMPKRPEVLDSRAAGRGT
;
A
#
# COMPACT_ATOMS: atom_id res chain seq x y z
N MET A 1 64.37 -11.59 -12.90
CA MET A 1 65.54 -11.20 -13.74
C MET A 1 65.48 -11.96 -15.05
N PRO A 2 65.90 -11.42 -16.22
CA PRO A 2 66.11 -10.01 -16.63
C PRO A 2 65.12 -9.60 -17.76
N LYS A 3 64.76 -8.39 -18.00
CA LYS A 3 65.30 -7.18 -18.69
C LYS A 3 65.99 -7.46 -20.04
N GLU A 4 65.48 -6.78 -21.10
CA GLU A 4 66.20 -6.03 -22.14
C GLU A 4 65.15 -5.43 -23.09
N GLN A 5 64.97 -4.15 -23.23
CA GLN A 5 65.70 -3.00 -23.77
C GLN A 5 65.94 -3.03 -25.28
N LEU A 6 65.28 -2.08 -25.92
CA LEU A 6 65.81 -1.02 -26.83
C LEU A 6 66.28 -1.41 -28.23
N LEU A 7 65.73 -0.74 -29.27
CA LEU A 7 66.57 0.08 -30.19
C LEU A 7 65.75 0.97 -31.14
N MET A 8 66.04 2.25 -31.11
CA MET A 8 65.70 3.22 -32.15
C MET A 8 66.61 3.05 -33.35
N MET A 9 66.14 3.35 -34.58
CA MET A 9 66.98 3.80 -35.67
C MET A 9 66.28 4.89 -36.48
N PHE A 10 66.93 6.06 -36.51
CA PHE A 10 66.73 7.15 -37.42
C PHE A 10 67.39 6.85 -38.77
N VAL A 11 66.75 7.22 -39.89
CA VAL A 11 67.44 7.54 -41.16
C VAL A 11 66.75 8.71 -41.82
N SER A 12 67.59 9.63 -42.24
CA SER A 12 67.39 10.99 -42.77
C SER A 12 67.00 11.05 -44.25
N ASN A 13 66.37 12.19 -44.56
CA ASN A 13 66.01 12.86 -45.81
C ASN A 13 67.06 12.80 -46.94
N PRO A 14 66.69 13.03 -48.25
CA PRO A 14 66.70 14.40 -48.69
C PRO A 14 65.63 14.85 -49.72
N ALA A 15 65.46 16.15 -49.76
CA ALA A 15 64.85 17.14 -50.56
C ALA A 15 64.52 16.85 -52.06
N GLY A 16 63.34 17.34 -52.47
CA GLY A 16 62.92 17.53 -53.83
C GLY A 16 61.77 18.55 -53.94
N ALA A 17 62.12 19.76 -54.34
CA ALA A 17 61.19 20.88 -54.54
C ALA A 17 60.31 20.69 -55.77
N ARG A 18 59.01 20.92 -55.68
CA ARG A 18 58.15 21.42 -56.76
C ARG A 18 56.82 21.98 -56.30
N ALA A 19 56.64 23.26 -56.75
CA ALA A 19 55.39 23.94 -57.13
C ALA A 19 54.17 24.00 -56.19
N ARG A 20 53.99 25.20 -55.68
CA ARG A 20 52.75 25.65 -55.02
C ARG A 20 51.56 25.75 -56.00
N ARG A 21 50.54 24.94 -55.83
CA ARG A 21 49.16 25.24 -56.27
C ARG A 21 48.33 25.59 -55.06
N ARG A 22 47.93 26.83 -54.91
CA ARG A 22 47.00 27.30 -53.89
C ARG A 22 45.59 26.87 -54.30
N HIS A 23 45.04 25.83 -53.63
CA HIS A 23 43.60 25.59 -53.60
C HIS A 23 43.03 26.30 -52.37
N ARG A 24 42.16 27.27 -52.65
CA ARG A 24 41.32 27.93 -51.64
C ARG A 24 40.26 26.94 -51.28
N TYR A 25 40.34 26.35 -50.07
CA TYR A 25 39.24 25.65 -49.44
C TYR A 25 38.41 26.68 -48.64
N ALA A 26 37.15 26.91 -49.05
CA ALA A 26 36.18 27.60 -48.22
C ALA A 26 35.74 26.65 -47.10
N PRO A 27 35.70 27.08 -45.83
CA PRO A 27 35.14 26.24 -44.79
C PRO A 27 33.61 26.15 -44.96
N LEU A 28 33.10 24.97 -45.28
CA LEU A 28 31.68 24.67 -45.09
C LEU A 28 31.42 24.59 -43.57
N ALA A 29 30.85 25.65 -43.02
CA ALA A 29 30.29 25.60 -41.68
C ALA A 29 29.01 24.73 -41.70
N ALA A 30 29.12 23.47 -41.30
CA ALA A 30 27.96 22.63 -41.02
C ALA A 30 27.29 23.16 -39.75
N VAL A 31 26.18 23.88 -39.90
CA VAL A 31 25.30 24.24 -38.79
C VAL A 31 24.56 22.95 -38.39
N LEU A 32 25.02 22.30 -37.33
CA LEU A 32 24.25 21.27 -36.66
C LEU A 32 23.04 21.95 -35.99
N LEU A 33 21.88 21.91 -36.63
CA LEU A 33 20.60 22.19 -36.00
C LEU A 33 20.31 21.05 -34.98
N LEU A 34 20.70 21.24 -33.73
CA LEU A 34 20.23 20.43 -32.60
C LEU A 34 18.72 20.71 -32.47
N THR A 35 17.90 19.83 -33.01
CA THR A 35 16.47 19.81 -32.70
C THR A 35 16.34 19.37 -31.24
N ALA A 36 16.16 20.33 -30.34
CA ALA A 36 15.75 20.05 -28.97
C ALA A 36 14.37 19.37 -29.03
N HIS A 37 14.34 18.06 -28.90
CA HIS A 37 13.09 17.38 -28.63
C HIS A 37 12.68 17.77 -27.20
N PRO A 38 11.46 18.28 -26.98
CA PRO A 38 11.00 18.52 -25.64
C PRO A 38 11.03 17.17 -24.90
N LEU A 39 11.66 17.14 -23.72
CA LEU A 39 11.55 16.00 -22.83
C LEU A 39 10.06 15.79 -22.55
N PRO A 40 9.55 14.55 -22.58
CA PRO A 40 8.18 14.28 -22.18
C PRO A 40 7.96 14.86 -20.78
N ALA A 41 6.88 15.61 -20.62
CA ALA A 41 6.50 16.11 -19.31
C ALA A 41 6.32 14.91 -18.36
N ALA A 42 6.83 15.01 -17.14
CA ALA A 42 6.62 13.96 -16.15
C ALA A 42 5.11 13.73 -15.97
N GLU A 43 4.71 12.47 -15.92
CA GLU A 43 3.30 12.12 -15.66
C GLU A 43 2.86 12.71 -14.31
N PRO A 44 1.67 13.35 -14.28
CA PRO A 44 1.21 13.98 -13.06
C PRO A 44 0.88 12.91 -12.00
N LEU A 45 1.25 13.19 -10.75
CA LEU A 45 0.88 12.33 -9.63
C LEU A 45 -0.64 12.18 -9.51
N ALA A 46 -1.09 11.04 -8.98
CA ALA A 46 -2.50 10.78 -8.69
C ALA A 46 -3.09 11.81 -7.72
N PHE A 47 -2.30 12.18 -6.72
CA PHE A 47 -2.56 13.27 -5.75
C PHE A 47 -1.22 13.77 -5.19
N PRO A 48 -1.15 14.96 -4.59
CA PRO A 48 0.07 15.45 -3.95
C PRO A 48 0.56 14.52 -2.84
N GLY A 49 1.80 14.06 -2.94
CA GLY A 49 2.37 13.10 -2.01
C GLY A 49 2.14 11.63 -2.37
N ALA A 50 1.52 11.32 -3.51
CA ALA A 50 1.44 9.95 -4.01
C ALA A 50 2.84 9.37 -4.25
N VAL A 51 3.07 8.14 -3.79
CA VAL A 51 4.35 7.43 -3.85
C VAL A 51 4.17 6.02 -4.42
N GLY A 52 5.27 5.37 -4.76
CA GLY A 52 5.28 4.00 -5.24
C GLY A 52 4.94 3.87 -6.73
N TRP A 53 4.87 2.64 -7.19
CA TRP A 53 4.65 2.32 -8.61
C TRP A 53 3.28 2.72 -9.14
N ALA A 54 2.32 2.99 -8.25
CA ALA A 54 1.01 3.53 -8.59
C ALA A 54 0.92 5.06 -8.45
N ALA A 55 2.03 5.75 -8.19
CA ALA A 55 2.03 7.20 -7.89
C ALA A 55 1.45 8.06 -9.00
N THR A 56 1.54 7.63 -10.25
CA THR A 56 1.04 8.35 -11.43
C THR A 56 -0.25 7.77 -12.00
N THR A 57 -0.87 6.80 -11.30
CA THR A 57 -2.15 6.24 -11.78
C THR A 57 -3.15 7.38 -12.06
N PRO A 58 -3.81 7.35 -13.21
CA PRO A 58 -4.82 8.37 -13.50
C PRO A 58 -6.06 8.27 -12.60
N GLY A 59 -6.34 7.07 -12.04
CA GLY A 59 -7.62 6.85 -11.38
C GLY A 59 -8.78 7.29 -12.28
N GLY A 60 -9.72 8.02 -11.72
CA GLY A 60 -10.85 8.58 -12.46
C GLY A 60 -10.63 9.96 -13.09
N ARG A 61 -9.39 10.43 -13.15
CA ARG A 61 -9.05 11.78 -13.65
C ARG A 61 -9.63 12.06 -15.03
N GLY A 62 -10.33 13.21 -15.17
CA GLY A 62 -10.98 13.61 -16.43
C GLY A 62 -12.28 12.86 -16.73
N GLY A 63 -12.70 11.93 -15.91
CA GLY A 63 -13.92 11.18 -16.05
C GLY A 63 -15.15 11.87 -15.49
N GLN A 64 -16.26 11.13 -15.41
CA GLN A 64 -17.52 11.61 -14.85
C GLN A 64 -17.39 11.79 -13.34
N ILE A 65 -18.07 12.83 -12.80
CA ILE A 65 -18.23 12.99 -11.35
C ILE A 65 -19.53 12.30 -10.95
N LEU A 66 -19.41 11.18 -10.25
CA LEU A 66 -20.54 10.41 -9.75
C LEU A 66 -20.74 10.71 -8.26
N LYS A 67 -21.96 11.08 -7.89
CA LYS A 67 -22.30 11.50 -6.53
C LYS A 67 -22.98 10.38 -5.76
N VAL A 68 -22.42 10.02 -4.62
CA VAL A 68 -23.10 9.17 -3.64
C VAL A 68 -24.01 10.08 -2.80
N THR A 69 -25.31 9.84 -2.90
CA THR A 69 -26.37 10.71 -2.34
C THR A 69 -27.19 10.06 -1.24
N ASN A 70 -26.99 8.76 -0.99
CA ASN A 70 -27.62 8.03 0.10
C ASN A 70 -26.63 7.00 0.68
N LEU A 71 -27.02 6.36 1.79
CA LEU A 71 -26.23 5.34 2.50
C LEU A 71 -26.75 3.91 2.24
N ASP A 72 -27.53 3.72 1.19
CA ASP A 72 -28.08 2.42 0.83
C ASP A 72 -26.97 1.48 0.33
N ALA A 73 -27.10 0.18 0.60
CA ALA A 73 -26.15 -0.84 0.16
C ALA A 73 -26.03 -0.95 -1.37
N ASP A 74 -27.14 -0.69 -2.07
CA ASP A 74 -27.23 -0.74 -3.53
C ASP A 74 -28.34 0.20 -4.07
N GLY A 75 -28.51 0.20 -5.39
CA GLY A 75 -29.53 1.05 -6.05
C GLY A 75 -29.04 2.46 -6.42
N PRO A 76 -29.90 3.27 -7.03
CA PRO A 76 -29.53 4.59 -7.54
C PRO A 76 -29.02 5.52 -6.42
N GLY A 77 -27.87 6.16 -6.65
CA GLY A 77 -27.26 7.09 -5.69
C GLY A 77 -26.42 6.41 -4.61
N SER A 78 -26.33 5.09 -4.59
CA SER A 78 -25.46 4.35 -3.67
C SER A 78 -24.00 4.33 -4.13
N LEU A 79 -23.09 4.03 -3.20
CA LEU A 79 -21.66 3.82 -3.51
C LEU A 79 -21.49 2.68 -4.52
N ARG A 80 -22.18 1.55 -4.33
CA ARG A 80 -22.10 0.39 -5.22
C ARG A 80 -22.48 0.76 -6.65
N ALA A 81 -23.57 1.50 -6.86
CA ALA A 81 -23.96 1.95 -8.19
C ALA A 81 -22.89 2.82 -8.85
N ALA A 82 -22.28 3.75 -8.11
CA ALA A 82 -21.19 4.59 -8.63
C ALA A 82 -19.93 3.79 -8.98
N LEU A 83 -19.61 2.72 -8.24
CA LEU A 83 -18.44 1.88 -8.48
C LEU A 83 -18.62 0.90 -9.64
N THR A 84 -19.85 0.51 -9.97
CA THR A 84 -20.16 -0.41 -11.09
C THR A 84 -20.39 0.30 -12.42
N GLU A 85 -20.42 1.64 -12.44
CA GLU A 85 -20.55 2.43 -13.67
C GLU A 85 -19.32 2.24 -14.56
N GLU A 86 -19.49 2.24 -15.87
CA GLU A 86 -18.43 2.06 -16.85
C GLU A 86 -17.68 3.37 -17.15
N GLY A 87 -16.41 3.26 -17.49
CA GLY A 87 -15.56 4.37 -17.92
C GLY A 87 -14.91 5.15 -16.76
N PRO A 88 -14.02 6.10 -17.07
CA PRO A 88 -13.32 6.90 -16.08
C PRO A 88 -14.29 7.72 -15.20
N ARG A 89 -14.14 7.66 -13.87
CA ARG A 89 -15.07 8.30 -12.94
C ARG A 89 -14.43 8.68 -11.60
N ILE A 90 -14.86 9.80 -11.09
CA ILE A 90 -14.55 10.29 -9.74
C ILE A 90 -15.79 10.14 -8.89
N VAL A 91 -15.73 9.27 -7.90
CA VAL A 91 -16.84 9.04 -6.95
C VAL A 91 -16.67 10.00 -5.78
N VAL A 92 -17.63 10.90 -5.61
CA VAL A 92 -17.69 11.91 -4.54
C VAL A 92 -18.92 11.69 -3.67
N PHE A 93 -18.87 12.17 -2.44
CA PHE A 93 -19.92 11.91 -1.46
C PHE A 93 -20.64 13.22 -1.07
N GLU A 94 -21.95 13.24 -1.22
CA GLU A 94 -22.84 14.29 -0.68
C GLU A 94 -23.42 13.90 0.68
N VAL A 95 -23.15 12.67 1.15
CA VAL A 95 -23.58 12.13 2.43
C VAL A 95 -22.39 11.69 3.27
N GLY A 96 -22.56 11.72 4.60
CA GLY A 96 -21.66 11.11 5.57
C GLY A 96 -22.44 10.20 6.51
N GLY A 97 -21.85 9.08 6.90
CA GLY A 97 -22.48 8.09 7.76
C GLY A 97 -22.00 6.67 7.47
N VAL A 98 -22.83 5.71 7.80
CA VAL A 98 -22.57 4.28 7.69
C VAL A 98 -23.34 3.68 6.53
N ILE A 99 -22.64 2.99 5.64
CA ILE A 99 -23.23 2.14 4.59
C ILE A 99 -23.14 0.69 5.08
N ASP A 100 -24.27 0.09 5.36
CA ASP A 100 -24.37 -1.31 5.75
C ASP A 100 -24.46 -2.19 4.49
N LEU A 101 -23.44 -2.97 4.22
CA LEU A 101 -23.35 -3.79 3.02
C LEU A 101 -24.18 -5.08 3.10
N ASP A 102 -24.80 -5.37 4.23
CA ASP A 102 -25.65 -6.55 4.42
C ASP A 102 -25.00 -7.86 3.97
N ARG A 103 -23.72 -8.06 4.36
CA ARG A 103 -22.87 -9.20 4.00
C ARG A 103 -22.62 -9.35 2.49
N LYS A 104 -22.63 -8.25 1.74
CA LYS A 104 -22.35 -8.26 0.30
C LYS A 104 -21.10 -7.45 0.01
N THR A 105 -19.98 -8.11 -0.25
CA THR A 105 -18.76 -7.47 -0.68
C THR A 105 -18.99 -6.61 -1.93
N ILE A 106 -18.39 -5.42 -1.98
CA ILE A 106 -18.35 -4.62 -3.20
C ILE A 106 -17.20 -5.11 -4.06
N ARG A 107 -17.51 -5.70 -5.22
CA ARG A 107 -16.49 -6.04 -6.21
C ARG A 107 -16.36 -4.93 -7.24
N LEU A 108 -15.18 -4.29 -7.27
CA LEU A 108 -14.83 -3.24 -8.21
C LEU A 108 -14.12 -3.84 -9.42
N GLU A 109 -14.84 -3.98 -10.53
CA GLU A 109 -14.33 -4.58 -11.78
C GLU A 109 -14.06 -3.55 -12.89
N GLN A 110 -14.63 -2.35 -12.77
CA GLN A 110 -14.48 -1.30 -13.76
C GLN A 110 -13.26 -0.42 -13.45
N PRO A 111 -12.28 -0.30 -14.35
CA PRO A 111 -11.06 0.47 -14.12
C PRO A 111 -11.28 1.99 -14.18
N PHE A 112 -10.22 2.74 -13.96
CA PHE A 112 -10.16 4.20 -14.01
C PHE A 112 -11.11 4.86 -13.03
N VAL A 113 -10.94 4.58 -11.73
CA VAL A 113 -11.80 5.16 -10.69
C VAL A 113 -10.99 5.84 -9.59
N THR A 114 -11.49 7.00 -9.14
CA THR A 114 -11.06 7.66 -7.90
C THR A 114 -12.22 7.67 -6.92
N VAL A 115 -12.06 7.03 -5.76
CA VAL A 115 -12.99 7.08 -4.64
C VAL A 115 -12.50 8.15 -3.67
N ALA A 116 -13.13 9.32 -3.70
CA ALA A 116 -12.71 10.51 -2.97
C ALA A 116 -13.49 10.65 -1.64
N GLY A 117 -13.19 9.81 -0.65
CA GLY A 117 -13.85 9.82 0.66
C GLY A 117 -13.69 11.13 1.45
N GLN A 118 -12.64 11.91 1.14
CA GLN A 118 -12.45 13.24 1.72
C GLN A 118 -13.56 14.23 1.38
N THR A 119 -14.36 13.98 0.34
CA THR A 119 -15.48 14.85 -0.06
C THR A 119 -16.71 14.69 0.82
N ALA A 120 -16.83 13.56 1.53
CA ALA A 120 -17.96 13.32 2.43
C ALA A 120 -18.01 14.36 3.56
N PRO A 121 -19.20 14.84 3.96
CA PRO A 121 -19.34 15.60 5.20
C PRO A 121 -18.96 14.73 6.41
N SER A 122 -18.63 15.37 7.55
CA SER A 122 -18.42 14.63 8.81
C SER A 122 -19.65 13.77 9.14
N PRO A 123 -19.47 12.53 9.61
CA PRO A 123 -18.24 11.89 10.07
C PRO A 123 -17.42 11.19 8.97
N GLY A 124 -17.70 11.41 7.69
CA GLY A 124 -17.14 10.67 6.59
C GLY A 124 -17.92 9.38 6.29
N ILE A 125 -17.35 8.47 5.52
CA ILE A 125 -17.99 7.19 5.14
C ILE A 125 -17.35 6.03 5.89
N THR A 126 -18.21 5.19 6.47
CA THR A 126 -17.82 3.89 7.04
C THR A 126 -18.66 2.78 6.39
N LEU A 127 -18.00 1.80 5.77
CA LEU A 127 -18.65 0.58 5.30
C LEU A 127 -18.63 -0.45 6.45
N ILE A 128 -19.74 -1.15 6.66
CA ILE A 128 -19.82 -2.21 7.66
C ILE A 128 -20.46 -3.47 7.06
N ARG A 129 -20.22 -4.62 7.73
CA ARG A 129 -20.81 -5.91 7.40
C ARG A 129 -20.56 -6.33 5.95
N GLY A 130 -19.36 -6.12 5.48
CA GLY A 130 -18.85 -6.44 4.15
C GLY A 130 -17.59 -5.64 3.85
N GLY A 131 -16.87 -6.03 2.81
CA GLY A 131 -15.61 -5.44 2.38
C GLY A 131 -15.64 -4.94 0.95
N MET A 132 -14.43 -4.72 0.41
CA MET A 132 -14.24 -4.32 -0.99
C MET A 132 -13.17 -5.18 -1.64
N ASP A 133 -13.51 -5.82 -2.76
CA ASP A 133 -12.58 -6.55 -3.62
C ASP A 133 -12.29 -5.73 -4.89
N ILE A 134 -11.04 -5.28 -5.04
CA ILE A 134 -10.59 -4.48 -6.18
C ILE A 134 -10.01 -5.44 -7.23
N ALA A 135 -10.80 -5.72 -8.28
CA ALA A 135 -10.43 -6.55 -9.42
C ALA A 135 -10.20 -5.72 -10.70
N ALA A 136 -9.81 -4.46 -10.53
CA ALA A 136 -9.63 -3.49 -11.60
C ALA A 136 -8.25 -2.82 -11.51
N HIS A 137 -7.86 -2.14 -12.57
CA HIS A 137 -6.64 -1.34 -12.60
C HIS A 137 -6.92 0.17 -12.58
N ASP A 138 -5.89 0.95 -12.32
CA ASP A 138 -5.97 2.41 -12.26
C ASP A 138 -7.04 2.88 -11.26
N VAL A 139 -6.82 2.51 -9.99
CA VAL A 139 -7.73 2.82 -8.87
C VAL A 139 -7.03 3.67 -7.83
N VAL A 140 -7.68 4.75 -7.42
CA VAL A 140 -7.31 5.56 -6.25
C VAL A 140 -8.45 5.49 -5.24
N MET A 141 -8.18 4.98 -4.04
CA MET A 141 -9.14 4.96 -2.93
C MET A 141 -8.58 5.70 -1.74
N GLN A 142 -9.27 6.73 -1.27
CA GLN A 142 -8.83 7.57 -0.16
C GLN A 142 -9.94 7.84 0.86
N HIS A 143 -9.54 7.91 2.14
CA HIS A 143 -10.33 8.44 3.26
C HIS A 143 -11.66 7.71 3.52
N ILE A 144 -11.68 6.38 3.32
CA ILE A 144 -12.80 5.50 3.62
C ILE A 144 -12.46 4.61 4.82
N ARG A 145 -13.46 4.32 5.66
CA ARG A 145 -13.36 3.30 6.72
C ARG A 145 -14.11 2.06 6.27
N ILE A 146 -13.52 0.87 6.48
CA ILE A 146 -14.15 -0.41 6.15
C ILE A 146 -13.97 -1.34 7.35
N ARG A 147 -15.10 -1.83 7.87
CA ARG A 147 -15.21 -2.58 9.12
C ARG A 147 -16.17 -3.76 8.96
N PRO A 148 -15.73 -4.87 8.32
CA PRO A 148 -16.60 -6.03 8.08
C PRO A 148 -17.26 -6.57 9.35
N GLY A 149 -16.49 -6.83 10.40
CA GLY A 149 -16.93 -7.40 11.65
C GLY A 149 -17.50 -8.79 11.49
N GLU A 150 -18.08 -9.34 12.55
CA GLU A 150 -18.75 -10.64 12.53
C GLU A 150 -20.09 -10.61 11.80
N ALA A 151 -20.62 -9.42 11.51
CA ALA A 151 -21.88 -9.19 10.80
C ALA A 151 -23.08 -9.98 11.38
N GLY A 152 -23.04 -10.27 12.69
CA GLY A 152 -24.03 -11.09 13.39
C GLY A 152 -24.03 -12.56 12.98
N ALA A 153 -22.97 -13.07 12.34
CA ALA A 153 -22.80 -14.47 12.03
C ALA A 153 -22.28 -15.24 13.27
N ALA A 154 -22.48 -16.56 13.30
CA ALA A 154 -21.93 -17.39 14.37
C ALA A 154 -20.43 -17.57 14.19
N LYS A 155 -19.69 -17.71 15.27
CA LYS A 155 -18.27 -18.05 15.24
C LYS A 155 -18.03 -19.34 14.47
N GLY A 156 -16.99 -19.34 13.59
CA GLY A 156 -16.66 -20.47 12.75
C GLY A 156 -17.69 -20.80 11.64
N SER A 157 -18.59 -19.86 11.30
CA SER A 157 -19.70 -20.07 10.36
C SER A 157 -19.35 -19.91 8.88
N ASP A 158 -18.06 -19.79 8.52
CA ASP A 158 -17.56 -19.56 7.16
C ASP A 158 -17.87 -18.16 6.60
N TRP A 159 -18.07 -17.16 7.47
CA TRP A 159 -18.04 -15.76 7.13
C TRP A 159 -16.61 -15.25 7.28
N GLY A 160 -15.80 -15.41 6.21
CA GLY A 160 -14.42 -14.88 6.12
C GLY A 160 -14.40 -13.71 5.15
N GLU A 161 -14.24 -12.49 5.66
CA GLU A 161 -14.32 -11.27 4.86
C GLU A 161 -13.10 -10.39 5.08
N ASP A 162 -12.43 -10.01 3.97
CA ASP A 162 -11.41 -8.97 3.96
C ASP A 162 -12.04 -7.59 4.06
N ALA A 163 -11.38 -6.64 4.74
CA ALA A 163 -11.84 -5.26 4.64
C ALA A 163 -11.54 -4.71 3.23
N VAL A 164 -10.31 -4.87 2.74
CA VAL A 164 -9.96 -4.61 1.33
C VAL A 164 -9.05 -5.70 0.81
N SER A 165 -9.42 -6.31 -0.32
CA SER A 165 -8.55 -7.19 -1.07
C SER A 165 -8.35 -6.67 -2.49
N THR A 166 -7.19 -6.96 -3.11
CA THR A 166 -7.01 -6.78 -4.55
C THR A 166 -6.89 -8.14 -5.22
N ALA A 167 -7.53 -8.31 -6.38
CA ALA A 167 -7.54 -9.56 -7.14
C ALA A 167 -7.06 -9.33 -8.57
N SER A 168 -5.80 -9.64 -8.87
CA SER A 168 -5.16 -9.36 -10.17
C SER A 168 -5.21 -7.90 -10.59
N ALA A 169 -5.20 -6.99 -9.61
CA ALA A 169 -5.27 -5.56 -9.82
C ALA A 169 -3.88 -4.95 -10.01
N TYR A 170 -3.81 -3.81 -10.71
CA TYR A 170 -2.55 -3.07 -10.85
C TYR A 170 -2.77 -1.55 -10.94
N ASN A 171 -1.72 -0.77 -10.69
CA ASN A 171 -1.81 0.68 -10.56
C ASN A 171 -2.89 1.08 -9.55
N VAL A 172 -2.86 0.50 -8.36
CA VAL A 172 -3.83 0.74 -7.29
C VAL A 172 -3.17 1.45 -6.13
N THR A 173 -3.80 2.50 -5.64
CA THR A 173 -3.42 3.15 -4.38
C THR A 173 -4.60 3.11 -3.40
N VAL A 174 -4.34 2.56 -2.21
CA VAL A 174 -5.22 2.65 -1.04
C VAL A 174 -4.50 3.52 -0.02
N ASP A 175 -4.98 4.73 0.15
CA ASP A 175 -4.30 5.76 0.92
C ASP A 175 -5.21 6.41 1.96
N HIS A 176 -4.70 6.62 3.17
CA HIS A 176 -5.47 7.21 4.27
C HIS A 176 -6.83 6.53 4.48
N CYS A 177 -6.86 5.20 4.51
CA CYS A 177 -8.05 4.43 4.87
C CYS A 177 -7.91 3.83 6.27
N THR A 178 -9.03 3.51 6.91
CA THR A 178 -9.04 2.71 8.15
C THR A 178 -9.72 1.38 7.88
N LEU A 179 -8.98 0.32 8.05
CA LEU A 179 -9.36 -1.06 7.73
C LEU A 179 -9.23 -1.89 9.00
N THR A 180 -10.37 -2.22 9.60
CA THR A 180 -10.41 -2.89 10.90
C THR A 180 -11.53 -3.92 10.95
N TRP A 181 -11.40 -4.88 11.88
CA TRP A 181 -12.41 -5.88 12.17
C TRP A 181 -12.68 -6.86 11.03
N ALA A 182 -11.72 -7.03 10.12
CA ALA A 182 -11.82 -8.12 9.16
C ALA A 182 -11.81 -9.48 9.87
N THR A 183 -12.53 -10.42 9.32
CA THR A 183 -12.56 -11.82 9.81
C THR A 183 -11.59 -12.70 9.01
N ASP A 184 -11.09 -12.21 7.87
CA ASP A 184 -9.88 -12.71 7.19
C ASP A 184 -8.82 -11.59 7.23
N GLU A 185 -8.30 -11.02 6.16
CA GLU A 185 -7.30 -9.96 6.19
C GLU A 185 -7.92 -8.55 6.21
N ASN A 186 -7.30 -7.63 6.95
CA ASN A 186 -7.70 -6.22 6.86
C ASN A 186 -7.32 -5.60 5.51
N LEU A 187 -6.18 -6.01 4.89
CA LEU A 187 -5.74 -5.44 3.61
C LEU A 187 -4.85 -6.42 2.84
N SER A 188 -5.27 -6.86 1.65
CA SER A 188 -4.55 -7.86 0.88
C SER A 188 -4.23 -7.45 -0.55
N ALA A 189 -3.10 -7.96 -1.06
CA ALA A 189 -2.77 -7.94 -2.48
C ALA A 189 -2.68 -9.39 -3.00
N SER A 190 -3.69 -9.82 -3.76
CA SER A 190 -3.90 -11.22 -4.13
C SER A 190 -4.15 -11.41 -5.62
N GLY A 191 -4.25 -12.66 -6.03
CA GLY A 191 -4.54 -13.08 -7.39
C GLY A 191 -4.05 -14.51 -7.66
N PRO A 192 -4.16 -14.99 -8.90
CA PRO A 192 -3.64 -16.30 -9.28
C PRO A 192 -2.14 -16.39 -9.02
N ARG A 193 -1.69 -17.54 -8.50
CA ARG A 193 -0.26 -17.78 -8.23
C ARG A 193 0.53 -18.00 -9.53
N PHE A 194 -0.05 -18.72 -10.48
CA PHE A 194 0.61 -19.11 -11.74
C PHE A 194 -0.30 -18.79 -12.91
N THR A 195 -0.06 -17.67 -13.58
CA THR A 195 -0.75 -17.27 -14.80
C THR A 195 0.28 -17.22 -15.93
N GLY A 196 0.13 -18.09 -16.94
CA GLY A 196 1.16 -18.24 -17.99
C GLY A 196 2.30 -19.19 -17.59
N ASP A 197 3.41 -19.14 -18.34
CA ASP A 197 4.45 -20.16 -18.33
C ASP A 197 5.78 -19.70 -17.69
N SER A 198 5.86 -18.43 -17.27
CA SER A 198 7.09 -17.83 -16.74
C SER A 198 6.83 -17.00 -15.47
N PRO A 199 7.86 -16.81 -14.61
CA PRO A 199 7.74 -15.94 -13.44
C PRO A 199 7.29 -14.50 -13.76
N ASP A 200 7.68 -13.94 -14.90
CA ASP A 200 7.25 -12.60 -15.32
C ASP A 200 5.76 -12.59 -15.68
N GLU A 201 5.26 -13.62 -16.31
CA GLU A 201 3.82 -13.78 -16.59
C GLU A 201 3.04 -14.01 -15.30
N TRP A 202 3.55 -14.79 -14.35
CA TRP A 202 2.90 -14.95 -13.04
C TRP A 202 2.77 -13.61 -12.33
N ARG A 203 3.84 -12.79 -12.30
CA ARG A 203 3.85 -11.45 -11.70
C ARG A 203 2.90 -10.48 -12.41
N SER A 204 2.79 -10.55 -13.72
CA SER A 204 1.85 -9.70 -14.49
C SER A 204 0.41 -10.18 -14.41
N GLY A 205 0.17 -11.44 -14.11
CA GLY A 205 -1.16 -12.02 -13.97
C GLY A 205 -1.78 -11.95 -12.59
N THR A 206 -1.00 -11.57 -11.57
CA THR A 206 -1.48 -11.33 -10.22
C THR A 206 -1.45 -9.83 -9.86
N SER A 207 -1.75 -9.46 -8.64
CA SER A 207 -1.71 -8.05 -8.20
C SER A 207 -0.29 -7.49 -8.24
N HIS A 208 -0.12 -6.33 -8.88
CA HIS A 208 1.18 -5.68 -8.99
C HIS A 208 1.09 -4.15 -9.08
N SER A 209 2.20 -3.44 -8.84
CA SER A 209 2.25 -1.97 -8.89
C SER A 209 1.18 -1.36 -7.97
N ILE A 210 1.19 -1.76 -6.70
CA ILE A 210 0.20 -1.35 -5.68
C ILE A 210 0.90 -0.56 -4.58
N THR A 211 0.24 0.47 -4.11
CA THR A 211 0.65 1.25 -2.94
C THR A 211 -0.41 1.20 -1.85
N PHE A 212 -0.02 0.78 -0.66
CA PHE A 212 -0.80 0.89 0.57
C PHE A 212 -0.12 1.91 1.47
N SER A 213 -0.71 3.10 1.62
CA SER A 213 -0.06 4.20 2.33
C SER A 213 -0.96 4.87 3.36
N HIS A 214 -0.36 5.26 4.49
CA HIS A 214 -1.01 6.02 5.56
C HIS A 214 -2.32 5.41 6.09
N ASN A 215 -2.48 4.09 6.04
CA ASN A 215 -3.68 3.42 6.53
C ASN A 215 -3.55 3.05 8.02
N ILE A 216 -4.68 2.94 8.71
CA ILE A 216 -4.81 2.15 9.93
C ILE A 216 -5.28 0.75 9.53
N ILE A 217 -4.50 -0.27 9.84
CA ILE A 217 -4.73 -1.69 9.56
C ILE A 217 -4.71 -2.38 10.93
N ALA A 218 -5.88 -2.51 11.56
CA ALA A 218 -5.89 -2.85 12.96
C ALA A 218 -7.05 -3.78 13.34
N GLU A 219 -6.88 -4.45 14.47
CA GLU A 219 -7.95 -5.23 15.12
C GLU A 219 -8.63 -6.21 14.17
N GLY A 220 -7.87 -6.94 13.33
CA GLY A 220 -8.41 -8.12 12.68
C GLY A 220 -8.93 -9.07 13.76
N LEU A 221 -10.16 -9.61 13.59
CA LEU A 221 -10.83 -10.38 14.64
C LEU A 221 -10.18 -11.75 14.82
N GLY A 222 -9.91 -12.15 16.07
CA GLY A 222 -9.24 -13.37 16.44
C GLY A 222 -10.13 -14.60 16.30
N ASP A 223 -10.69 -15.09 17.41
CA ASP A 223 -11.69 -16.15 17.39
C ASP A 223 -13.03 -15.59 16.93
N SER A 224 -13.25 -15.60 15.61
CA SER A 224 -14.37 -14.95 14.95
C SER A 224 -15.21 -15.93 14.12
N THR A 225 -15.90 -15.42 13.11
CA THR A 225 -16.73 -16.19 12.18
C THR A 225 -15.95 -16.98 11.14
N HIS A 226 -14.64 -16.73 10.99
CA HIS A 226 -13.79 -17.44 10.04
C HIS A 226 -13.68 -18.96 10.39
N PRO A 227 -13.74 -19.88 9.40
CA PRO A 227 -13.77 -21.32 9.67
C PRO A 227 -12.48 -21.89 10.27
N LYS A 228 -11.37 -21.15 10.22
CA LYS A 228 -10.10 -21.51 10.88
C LYS A 228 -10.04 -21.03 12.33
N PHE A 229 -11.09 -20.42 12.85
CA PHE A 229 -11.19 -19.80 14.16
C PHE A 229 -10.15 -18.67 14.33
N GLU A 230 -9.12 -18.82 15.14
CA GLU A 230 -8.14 -17.76 15.38
C GLU A 230 -7.50 -17.25 14.09
N HIS A 231 -7.95 -16.07 13.65
CA HIS A 231 -7.60 -15.54 12.32
C HIS A 231 -7.40 -14.02 12.26
N SER A 232 -7.03 -13.37 13.34
CA SER A 232 -6.71 -11.93 13.35
C SER A 232 -5.51 -11.62 12.44
N LYS A 233 -5.76 -11.06 11.26
CA LYS A 233 -4.74 -10.84 10.21
C LYS A 233 -4.66 -9.39 9.75
N GLY A 234 -3.43 -8.86 9.63
CA GLY A 234 -3.18 -7.53 9.07
C GLY A 234 -3.25 -7.53 7.55
N SER A 235 -2.16 -7.91 6.87
CA SER A 235 -2.06 -7.86 5.40
C SER A 235 -1.41 -9.10 4.81
N LEU A 236 -2.03 -9.65 3.77
CA LEU A 236 -1.44 -10.70 2.94
C LEU A 236 -0.96 -10.13 1.61
N ILE A 237 0.32 -10.27 1.32
CA ILE A 237 0.89 -10.02 0.00
C ILE A 237 1.17 -11.39 -0.62
N HIS A 238 0.31 -11.79 -1.54
CA HIS A 238 0.23 -13.16 -2.05
C HIS A 238 1.42 -13.50 -2.95
N ASP A 239 1.62 -14.81 -3.25
CA ASP A 239 2.70 -15.30 -4.09
C ASP A 239 2.77 -14.56 -5.43
N ASN A 240 3.98 -14.21 -5.83
CA ASN A 240 4.32 -13.49 -7.06
C ASN A 240 3.77 -12.04 -7.18
N ALA A 241 3.03 -11.54 -6.19
CA ALA A 241 2.68 -10.13 -6.18
C ALA A 241 3.94 -9.27 -6.23
N SER A 242 3.99 -8.26 -7.10
CA SER A 242 5.23 -7.54 -7.40
C SER A 242 5.07 -6.03 -7.41
N ARG A 243 6.17 -5.32 -7.12
CA ARG A 243 6.13 -3.86 -7.04
C ARG A 243 5.05 -3.38 -6.05
N ILE A 244 5.06 -3.95 -4.84
CA ILE A 244 4.16 -3.59 -3.76
C ILE A 244 4.89 -2.64 -2.80
N LEU A 245 4.33 -1.46 -2.57
CA LEU A 245 4.81 -0.50 -1.57
C LEU A 245 3.84 -0.44 -0.39
N ILE A 246 4.37 -0.64 0.82
CA ILE A 246 3.66 -0.47 2.09
C ILE A 246 4.36 0.67 2.85
N TYR A 247 3.71 1.84 2.96
CA TYR A 247 4.34 3.08 3.40
C TYR A 247 3.51 3.84 4.42
N GLY A 248 4.11 4.14 5.57
CA GLY A 248 3.50 5.04 6.56
C GLY A 248 2.24 4.50 7.24
N ASN A 249 2.00 3.19 7.25
CA ASN A 249 0.81 2.60 7.84
C ASN A 249 1.01 2.32 9.34
N LEU A 250 -0.09 2.33 10.08
CA LEU A 250 -0.20 1.74 11.39
C LEU A 250 -0.76 0.31 11.25
N TYR A 251 -0.01 -0.67 11.73
CA TYR A 251 -0.51 -2.02 12.04
C TYR A 251 -0.66 -2.14 13.55
N ALA A 252 -1.86 -2.43 14.06
CA ALA A 252 -2.08 -2.54 15.50
C ALA A 252 -3.04 -3.68 15.87
N HIS A 253 -2.71 -4.43 16.91
CA HIS A 253 -3.58 -5.47 17.47
C HIS A 253 -4.04 -6.53 16.44
N ASN A 254 -3.17 -6.95 15.52
CA ASN A 254 -3.40 -8.08 14.64
C ASN A 254 -2.50 -9.24 15.08
N TYR A 255 -3.04 -10.46 15.14
CA TYR A 255 -2.31 -11.62 15.64
C TYR A 255 -1.08 -11.93 14.78
N GLU A 256 -1.22 -11.84 13.45
CA GLU A 256 -0.11 -12.01 12.51
C GLU A 256 -0.36 -11.26 11.20
N ARG A 257 0.56 -11.39 10.25
CA ARG A 257 0.53 -10.73 8.93
C ARG A 257 0.59 -9.20 9.02
N ASN A 258 1.64 -8.68 9.68
CA ASN A 258 1.84 -7.25 9.88
C ASN A 258 3.06 -6.66 9.11
N PRO A 259 3.16 -6.80 7.75
CA PRO A 259 2.45 -7.69 6.84
C PRO A 259 3.10 -9.09 6.67
N MET A 260 2.42 -10.01 5.95
CA MET A 260 2.98 -11.25 5.44
C MET A 260 3.27 -11.14 3.95
N PHE A 261 4.48 -11.57 3.55
CA PHE A 261 4.86 -11.73 2.15
C PHE A 261 5.02 -13.21 1.80
N LYS A 262 4.46 -13.63 0.68
CA LYS A 262 4.55 -15.03 0.22
C LYS A 262 5.62 -15.22 -0.87
N GLY A 263 5.72 -16.40 -1.43
CA GLY A 263 6.79 -16.79 -2.36
C GLY A 263 6.86 -15.96 -3.65
N GLY A 264 8.08 -15.66 -4.11
CA GLY A 264 8.30 -14.92 -5.36
C GLY A 264 7.89 -13.44 -5.36
N VAL A 265 7.48 -12.91 -4.21
CA VAL A 265 6.98 -11.53 -4.03
C VAL A 265 8.09 -10.51 -4.23
N GLN A 266 7.70 -9.28 -4.67
CA GLN A 266 8.56 -8.10 -4.67
C GLN A 266 7.90 -6.99 -3.85
N GLY A 267 8.44 -6.68 -2.67
CA GLY A 267 7.84 -5.73 -1.73
C GLY A 267 8.81 -4.76 -1.08
N VAL A 268 8.34 -3.53 -0.89
CA VAL A 268 9.04 -2.46 -0.18
C VAL A 268 8.18 -2.00 1.00
N ILE A 269 8.77 -1.99 2.19
CA ILE A 269 8.10 -1.66 3.45
C ILE A 269 8.87 -0.53 4.09
N VAL A 270 8.28 0.67 4.18
CA VAL A 270 8.97 1.87 4.64
C VAL A 270 8.14 2.68 5.61
N ASN A 271 8.75 3.07 6.73
CA ASN A 271 8.19 3.97 7.73
C ASN A 271 6.82 3.53 8.29
N ASN A 272 6.59 2.23 8.42
CA ASN A 272 5.39 1.72 9.08
C ASN A 272 5.62 1.57 10.59
N PHE A 273 4.57 1.71 11.35
CA PHE A 273 4.55 1.41 12.78
C PHE A 273 3.72 0.16 13.03
N ILE A 274 4.36 -0.87 13.58
CA ILE A 274 3.75 -2.16 13.95
C ILE A 274 3.67 -2.19 15.48
N TYR A 275 2.47 -2.22 16.03
CA TYR A 275 2.24 -2.25 17.46
C TYR A 275 1.40 -3.45 17.87
N ASP A 276 1.78 -4.08 18.97
CA ASP A 276 1.06 -5.21 19.59
C ASP A 276 0.70 -6.33 18.59
N PRO A 277 1.64 -6.80 17.74
CA PRO A 277 1.38 -8.03 16.99
C PRO A 277 1.27 -9.19 17.99
N GLY A 278 0.37 -10.16 17.72
CA GLY A 278 0.29 -11.36 18.55
C GLY A 278 1.52 -12.24 18.37
N GLN A 279 1.48 -13.14 17.42
CA GLN A 279 2.53 -14.14 17.21
C GLN A 279 3.63 -13.69 16.24
N ARG A 280 3.31 -12.86 15.25
CA ARG A 280 4.24 -12.43 14.19
C ARG A 280 4.02 -10.98 13.74
N ALA A 281 5.11 -10.27 13.62
CA ALA A 281 5.13 -8.96 12.96
C ALA A 281 5.27 -9.16 11.43
N LEU A 282 6.32 -8.60 10.83
CA LEU A 282 6.67 -8.85 9.43
C LEU A 282 7.12 -10.30 9.25
N HIS A 283 6.59 -11.01 8.24
CA HIS A 283 7.08 -12.35 7.96
C HIS A 283 6.97 -12.75 6.49
N TYR A 284 7.78 -13.74 6.11
CA TYR A 284 7.84 -14.32 4.77
C TYR A 284 7.61 -15.83 4.83
N ASN A 285 6.84 -16.35 3.87
CA ASN A 285 6.61 -17.79 3.77
C ASN A 285 6.27 -18.20 2.33
N LEU A 286 7.10 -19.04 1.72
CA LEU A 286 6.72 -19.81 0.54
C LEU A 286 6.28 -21.20 0.99
N MET A 287 4.99 -21.52 0.82
CA MET A 287 4.43 -22.81 1.20
C MET A 287 4.59 -23.83 0.06
N ALA A 288 5.49 -24.81 0.24
CA ALA A 288 5.79 -25.82 -0.78
C ALA A 288 4.54 -26.58 -1.27
N LEU A 289 3.58 -26.83 -0.38
CA LEU A 289 2.32 -27.50 -0.75
C LEU A 289 1.51 -26.69 -1.77
N GLU A 290 1.54 -25.38 -1.68
CA GLU A 290 0.82 -24.48 -2.61
C GLU A 290 1.54 -24.31 -3.95
N TRP A 291 2.86 -24.50 -3.96
CA TRP A 291 3.69 -24.41 -5.16
C TRP A 291 3.75 -25.74 -5.94
N GLY A 292 3.54 -26.88 -5.26
CA GLY A 292 3.60 -28.21 -5.88
C GLY A 292 4.94 -28.48 -6.54
N ASP A 293 4.94 -28.87 -7.81
CA ASP A 293 6.15 -29.17 -8.60
C ASP A 293 6.75 -27.92 -9.28
N VAL A 294 6.15 -26.74 -9.12
CA VAL A 294 6.66 -25.50 -9.72
C VAL A 294 7.94 -25.08 -8.99
N PRO A 295 9.04 -24.75 -9.71
CA PRO A 295 10.26 -24.28 -9.08
C PRO A 295 10.05 -23.03 -8.22
N PHE A 296 10.48 -23.08 -6.97
CA PHE A 296 10.35 -21.96 -6.03
C PHE A 296 11.11 -20.73 -6.55
N GLN A 297 10.45 -19.58 -6.49
CA GLN A 297 11.04 -18.30 -6.80
C GLN A 297 11.55 -17.64 -5.50
N GLU A 298 12.65 -16.92 -5.60
CA GLU A 298 13.13 -16.07 -4.51
C GLU A 298 12.16 -14.90 -4.31
N GLY A 299 11.90 -14.57 -3.04
CA GLY A 299 11.24 -13.32 -2.68
C GLY A 299 12.26 -12.19 -2.63
N GLU A 300 11.83 -10.97 -2.92
CA GLU A 300 12.62 -9.75 -2.85
C GLU A 300 11.95 -8.76 -1.90
N MET A 301 12.63 -8.38 -0.84
CA MET A 301 12.06 -7.50 0.19
C MET A 301 13.05 -6.44 0.64
N THR A 302 12.55 -5.21 0.68
CA THR A 302 13.27 -4.06 1.26
C THR A 302 12.48 -3.50 2.43
N ALA A 303 13.07 -3.40 3.63
CA ALA A 303 12.45 -2.85 4.83
C ALA A 303 13.32 -1.73 5.41
N VAL A 304 12.84 -0.49 5.40
CA VAL A 304 13.62 0.68 5.84
C VAL A 304 12.80 1.58 6.75
N GLY A 305 13.38 1.98 7.88
CA GLY A 305 12.81 2.97 8.77
C GLY A 305 11.51 2.52 9.45
N ASN A 306 11.24 1.22 9.61
CA ASN A 306 10.04 0.75 10.28
C ASN A 306 10.25 0.59 11.79
N VAL A 307 9.17 0.67 12.54
CA VAL A 307 9.17 0.47 13.99
C VAL A 307 8.25 -0.70 14.36
N LEU A 308 8.77 -1.65 15.14
CA LEU A 308 8.02 -2.67 15.83
C LEU A 308 8.08 -2.41 17.33
N ARG A 309 6.93 -2.34 17.98
CA ARG A 309 6.82 -2.30 19.44
C ARG A 309 5.84 -3.37 19.90
N ALA A 310 6.33 -4.29 20.74
CA ALA A 310 5.49 -5.29 21.37
C ALA A 310 4.46 -4.65 22.31
N GLY A 311 3.29 -5.26 22.42
CA GLY A 311 2.19 -4.79 23.26
C GLY A 311 1.61 -5.85 24.15
N PRO A 312 0.41 -5.62 24.73
CA PRO A 312 -0.22 -6.53 25.68
C PRO A 312 -0.50 -7.93 25.14
N SER A 313 -0.83 -8.06 23.84
CA SER A 313 -1.15 -9.35 23.21
C SER A 313 0.06 -10.05 22.59
N THR A 314 1.23 -9.41 22.60
CA THR A 314 2.42 -9.95 21.93
C THR A 314 2.97 -11.18 22.63
N GLU A 315 3.13 -12.25 21.85
CA GLU A 315 3.76 -13.50 22.27
C GLU A 315 5.28 -13.45 22.00
N LEU A 316 6.07 -13.98 22.94
CA LEU A 316 7.51 -14.12 22.78
C LEU A 316 7.89 -15.60 22.60
N PRO A 317 8.95 -15.91 21.79
CA PRO A 317 9.89 -14.98 21.17
C PRO A 317 9.34 -14.36 19.89
N LEU A 318 9.64 -13.08 19.68
CA LEU A 318 9.28 -12.31 18.50
C LEU A 318 10.54 -11.71 17.83
N ALA A 319 10.57 -11.63 16.51
CA ALA A 319 11.57 -10.86 15.76
C ALA A 319 10.87 -9.90 14.79
N PHE A 320 11.60 -8.86 14.35
CA PHE A 320 11.06 -7.89 13.37
C PHE A 320 10.62 -8.60 12.09
N LEU A 321 11.52 -9.39 11.47
CA LEU A 321 11.22 -10.24 10.31
C LEU A 321 11.36 -11.72 10.71
N MET A 322 10.30 -12.50 10.50
CA MET A 322 10.28 -13.93 10.78
C MET A 322 10.11 -14.75 9.49
N LEU A 323 11.02 -15.70 9.26
CA LEU A 323 11.06 -16.54 8.08
C LEU A 323 10.39 -17.90 8.33
N GLY A 324 9.57 -18.35 7.37
CA GLY A 324 9.02 -19.71 7.31
C GLY A 324 9.17 -20.34 5.93
N GLY A 325 8.80 -21.61 5.82
CA GLY A 325 8.63 -22.32 4.56
C GLY A 325 9.90 -22.52 3.72
N HIS A 326 9.72 -22.35 2.41
CA HIS A 326 10.71 -22.63 1.36
C HIS A 326 10.88 -21.39 0.46
N GLY A 327 11.84 -21.46 -0.48
CA GLY A 327 12.18 -20.31 -1.32
C GLY A 327 12.95 -19.25 -0.54
N ASP A 328 14.14 -18.90 -1.01
CA ASP A 328 14.99 -17.93 -0.33
C ASP A 328 14.41 -16.52 -0.43
N LEU A 329 14.78 -15.64 0.49
CA LEU A 329 14.39 -14.25 0.53
C LEU A 329 15.61 -13.37 0.40
N LEU A 330 15.74 -12.63 -0.70
CA LEU A 330 16.66 -11.51 -0.82
C LEU A 330 16.13 -10.35 0.03
N TYR A 331 16.90 -9.91 1.00
CA TYR A 331 16.46 -8.95 2.00
C TYR A 331 17.43 -7.81 2.19
N TYR A 332 16.93 -6.59 2.09
CA TYR A 332 17.64 -5.40 2.53
C TYR A 332 16.91 -4.79 3.71
N GLY A 333 17.57 -4.69 4.85
CA GLY A 333 17.02 -4.08 6.08
C GLY A 333 17.92 -2.95 6.58
N ARG A 334 17.33 -1.74 6.74
CA ARG A 334 18.09 -0.58 7.23
C ARG A 334 17.24 0.29 8.14
N ASP A 335 17.87 0.79 9.21
CA ASP A 335 17.23 1.75 10.13
C ASP A 335 15.85 1.30 10.64
N ASN A 336 15.67 0.00 10.93
CA ASN A 336 14.46 -0.51 11.56
C ASN A 336 14.66 -0.65 13.07
N ILE A 337 13.64 -0.37 13.84
CA ILE A 337 13.61 -0.52 15.30
C ILE A 337 12.65 -1.63 15.68
N ALA A 338 13.06 -2.53 16.58
CA ALA A 338 12.21 -3.54 17.17
C ALA A 338 12.47 -3.60 18.68
N VAL A 339 11.42 -3.37 19.46
CA VAL A 339 11.51 -3.34 20.93
C VAL A 339 10.35 -4.11 21.57
N ASP A 340 10.61 -4.65 22.76
CA ASP A 340 9.59 -5.24 23.61
C ASP A 340 8.75 -4.18 24.32
N ARG A 341 7.86 -4.63 25.24
CA ARG A 341 6.94 -3.75 25.99
C ARG A 341 7.62 -2.77 26.93
N ILE A 342 8.88 -3.03 27.32
CA ILE A 342 9.65 -2.17 28.22
C ILE A 342 10.77 -1.42 27.52
N GLY A 343 10.84 -1.54 26.18
CA GLY A 343 11.82 -0.84 25.35
C GLY A 343 13.12 -1.60 25.12
N GLU A 344 13.23 -2.86 25.56
CA GLU A 344 14.42 -3.68 25.29
C GLU A 344 14.43 -4.18 23.83
N PRO A 345 15.60 -4.22 23.19
CA PRO A 345 15.70 -4.63 21.79
C PRO A 345 15.22 -6.07 21.55
N LEU A 346 14.43 -6.26 20.50
CA LEU A 346 14.06 -7.57 19.95
C LEU A 346 14.99 -7.95 18.79
N PRO A 347 15.15 -9.25 18.48
CA PRO A 347 15.89 -9.69 17.31
C PRO A 347 15.31 -9.10 16.02
N MET A 348 16.20 -8.70 15.09
CA MET A 348 15.76 -8.21 13.78
C MET A 348 15.32 -9.35 12.86
N LEU A 349 15.95 -10.49 12.94
CA LEU A 349 15.68 -11.67 12.10
C LEU A 349 15.38 -12.89 12.97
N GLY A 350 14.37 -13.66 12.57
CA GLY A 350 13.98 -14.88 13.26
C GLY A 350 13.35 -15.92 12.32
N ARG A 351 12.97 -17.05 12.87
CA ARG A 351 12.31 -18.13 12.16
C ARG A 351 11.16 -18.68 13.01
N TYR A 352 10.00 -18.88 12.39
CA TYR A 352 8.82 -19.39 13.11
C TYR A 352 8.37 -20.79 12.66
N ALA A 353 8.83 -21.26 11.50
CA ALA A 353 8.48 -22.57 10.97
C ALA A 353 9.71 -23.29 10.43
N THR A 354 9.66 -24.62 10.49
CA THR A 354 10.66 -25.47 9.84
C THR A 354 10.55 -25.33 8.32
N GLY A 355 11.67 -25.16 7.64
CA GLY A 355 11.73 -25.00 6.20
C GLY A 355 13.17 -24.82 5.74
N LYS A 356 13.38 -24.81 4.42
CA LYS A 356 14.72 -24.67 3.82
C LYS A 356 15.04 -23.24 3.40
N ALA A 357 14.06 -22.32 3.47
CA ALA A 357 14.25 -20.94 3.12
C ALA A 357 15.39 -20.29 3.91
N ARG A 358 16.15 -19.41 3.28
CA ARG A 358 17.21 -18.60 3.89
C ARG A 358 16.89 -17.13 3.67
N ILE A 359 17.23 -16.29 4.62
CA ILE A 359 17.35 -14.85 4.38
C ILE A 359 18.76 -14.62 3.83
N ILE A 360 18.82 -13.98 2.66
CA ILE A 360 20.05 -13.58 1.99
C ILE A 360 20.06 -12.05 2.07
N GLU A 361 20.81 -11.54 3.04
CA GLU A 361 20.98 -10.10 3.20
C GLU A 361 21.78 -9.53 2.03
N THR A 362 21.31 -8.41 1.48
CA THR A 362 21.92 -7.72 0.34
C THR A 362 22.47 -6.35 0.75
N ASP A 363 23.52 -5.87 0.09
CA ASP A 363 24.13 -4.56 0.36
C ASP A 363 23.28 -3.41 -0.23
N GLU A 364 22.47 -3.70 -1.24
CA GLU A 364 21.58 -2.77 -1.93
C GLU A 364 20.14 -3.32 -1.96
N PRO A 365 19.11 -2.46 -1.99
CA PRO A 365 17.72 -2.90 -2.10
C PRO A 365 17.48 -3.79 -3.33
N PRO A 366 17.01 -5.05 -3.18
CA PRO A 366 16.69 -5.91 -4.33
C PRO A 366 15.48 -5.37 -5.13
N VAL A 367 14.63 -4.62 -4.48
CA VAL A 367 13.50 -3.91 -5.09
C VAL A 367 13.35 -2.55 -4.40
N TRP A 368 13.23 -1.48 -5.20
CA TRP A 368 13.09 -0.11 -4.70
C TRP A 368 12.30 0.76 -5.68
N TRP A 369 11.60 1.76 -5.17
CA TRP A 369 10.99 2.82 -5.98
C TRP A 369 11.76 4.12 -5.78
N GLU A 370 12.29 4.66 -6.88
CA GLU A 370 13.11 5.87 -6.85
C GLU A 370 12.31 7.11 -6.43
N GLY A 371 12.90 7.94 -5.60
CA GLY A 371 12.28 9.17 -5.11
C GLY A 371 11.44 9.00 -3.83
N LEU A 372 11.46 7.82 -3.20
CA LEU A 372 10.81 7.63 -1.91
C LEU A 372 11.58 8.35 -0.80
N GLU A 373 10.93 9.27 -0.13
CA GLU A 373 11.48 9.91 1.07
C GLU A 373 11.33 8.98 2.27
N VAL A 374 12.44 8.80 3.00
CA VAL A 374 12.50 7.93 4.17
C VAL A 374 12.76 8.76 5.42
N LEU A 375 11.87 8.67 6.39
CA LEU A 375 12.06 9.25 7.71
C LEU A 375 12.99 8.36 8.57
N PRO A 376 13.80 8.94 9.46
CA PRO A 376 14.50 8.17 10.47
C PRO A 376 13.51 7.37 11.34
N ALA A 377 13.85 6.12 11.69
CA ALA A 377 12.92 5.24 12.42
C ALA A 377 12.41 5.83 13.74
N ASN A 378 13.23 6.60 14.44
CA ASN A 378 12.85 7.25 15.71
C ASN A 378 11.79 8.37 15.56
N GLU A 379 11.47 8.81 14.36
CA GLU A 379 10.40 9.79 14.09
C GLU A 379 9.09 9.12 13.65
N VAL A 380 9.15 7.85 13.23
CA VAL A 380 8.07 7.15 12.55
C VAL A 380 6.84 6.95 13.43
N GLU A 381 7.00 6.54 14.68
CA GLU A 381 5.86 6.33 15.57
C GLU A 381 4.99 7.60 15.67
N THR A 382 5.60 8.73 16.00
CA THR A 382 4.90 10.02 16.14
C THR A 382 4.26 10.44 14.82
N TRP A 383 4.97 10.25 13.71
CA TRP A 383 4.49 10.64 12.39
C TRP A 383 3.32 9.78 11.93
N VAL A 384 3.39 8.45 12.09
CA VAL A 384 2.31 7.52 11.73
C VAL A 384 1.06 7.78 12.57
N LEU A 385 1.19 7.91 13.90
CA LEU A 385 0.05 8.19 14.78
C LEU A 385 -0.67 9.50 14.43
N LYS A 386 0.06 10.48 13.91
CA LYS A 386 -0.51 11.75 13.47
C LYS A 386 -1.24 11.63 12.15
N ASN A 387 -0.69 10.90 11.18
CA ASN A 387 -1.11 10.98 9.77
C ASN A 387 -1.92 9.77 9.29
N ALA A 388 -1.76 8.57 9.87
CA ALA A 388 -2.44 7.37 9.39
C ALA A 388 -3.96 7.38 9.63
N GLY A 389 -4.66 6.63 8.79
CA GLY A 389 -6.10 6.39 8.88
C GLY A 389 -6.98 7.35 8.10
N ALA A 390 -8.24 6.98 8.01
CA ALA A 390 -9.23 7.81 7.32
C ALA A 390 -9.41 9.16 8.01
N ARG A 391 -9.32 10.22 7.22
CA ARG A 391 -9.64 11.59 7.66
C ARG A 391 -8.88 12.01 8.94
N PRO A 392 -7.55 12.16 8.92
CA PRO A 392 -6.77 12.56 10.12
C PRO A 392 -7.25 13.87 10.78
N TRP A 393 -7.93 14.72 10.01
CA TRP A 393 -8.54 15.97 10.48
C TRP A 393 -9.94 15.81 11.12
N ASP A 394 -10.55 14.61 10.97
CA ASP A 394 -11.95 14.35 11.39
C ASP A 394 -12.09 12.85 11.72
N ARG A 395 -11.32 12.39 12.71
CA ARG A 395 -11.29 10.99 13.15
C ARG A 395 -12.56 10.61 13.87
N ASP A 396 -13.05 9.40 13.65
CA ASP A 396 -14.16 8.88 14.43
C ASP A 396 -13.71 8.32 15.80
N PRO A 397 -14.64 8.01 16.72
CA PRO A 397 -14.27 7.50 18.04
C PRO A 397 -13.42 6.24 18.04
N GLN A 398 -13.59 5.33 17.07
CA GLN A 398 -12.83 4.09 16.99
C GLN A 398 -11.39 4.36 16.53
N ASP A 399 -11.19 5.21 15.50
CA ASP A 399 -9.85 5.61 15.08
C ASP A 399 -9.11 6.30 16.24
N ILE A 400 -9.80 7.21 16.97
CA ILE A 400 -9.23 7.88 18.14
C ILE A 400 -8.81 6.88 19.21
N ARG A 401 -9.64 5.87 19.50
CA ARG A 401 -9.37 4.82 20.50
C ARG A 401 -8.13 4.00 20.10
N VAL A 402 -8.10 3.45 18.88
CA VAL A 402 -6.96 2.65 18.40
C VAL A 402 -5.66 3.43 18.49
N LEU A 403 -5.66 4.69 18.06
CA LEU A 403 -4.47 5.53 18.13
C LEU A 403 -4.04 5.86 19.55
N ALA A 404 -5.00 6.14 20.46
CA ALA A 404 -4.72 6.40 21.86
C ALA A 404 -4.17 5.15 22.57
N ASP A 405 -4.78 3.99 22.37
CA ASP A 405 -4.32 2.72 22.93
C ASP A 405 -2.91 2.38 22.43
N THR A 406 -2.66 2.57 21.14
CA THR A 406 -1.32 2.40 20.55
C THR A 406 -0.30 3.35 21.19
N ALA A 407 -0.61 4.65 21.26
CA ALA A 407 0.31 5.65 21.81
C ALA A 407 0.65 5.37 23.28
N GLU A 408 -0.34 4.94 24.08
CA GLU A 408 -0.20 4.69 25.50
C GLU A 408 0.26 3.27 25.86
N GLY A 409 0.52 2.41 24.87
CA GLY A 409 0.97 1.04 25.10
C GLY A 409 -0.13 0.12 25.61
N ARG A 410 -1.37 0.39 25.27
CA ARG A 410 -2.60 -0.34 25.71
C ARG A 410 -3.26 -1.03 24.51
N GLY A 411 -4.48 -1.51 24.72
CA GLY A 411 -5.27 -2.25 23.75
C GLY A 411 -4.94 -3.74 23.77
N LYS A 412 -5.60 -4.49 22.92
CA LYS A 412 -5.40 -5.94 22.75
C LYS A 412 -5.95 -6.41 21.41
N ILE A 413 -5.58 -7.60 20.99
CA ILE A 413 -6.29 -8.35 19.96
C ILE A 413 -7.68 -8.71 20.49
N ILE A 414 -8.71 -8.52 19.66
CA ILE A 414 -10.11 -8.75 20.01
C ILE A 414 -10.71 -9.88 19.16
N ASP A 415 -11.74 -10.53 19.68
CA ASP A 415 -12.46 -11.61 19.01
C ASP A 415 -13.77 -11.15 18.36
N SER A 416 -14.23 -9.96 18.72
CA SER A 416 -15.46 -9.36 18.20
C SER A 416 -15.40 -7.84 18.28
N GLU A 417 -15.98 -7.14 17.32
CA GLU A 417 -16.19 -5.69 17.33
C GLU A 417 -17.00 -5.22 18.55
N GLU A 418 -17.82 -6.11 19.11
CA GLU A 418 -18.63 -5.80 20.30
C GLU A 418 -17.80 -5.52 21.55
N GLU A 419 -16.56 -6.06 21.63
CA GLU A 419 -15.64 -5.80 22.74
C GLU A 419 -15.20 -4.33 22.82
N VAL A 420 -15.32 -3.61 21.73
CA VAL A 420 -14.90 -2.22 21.59
C VAL A 420 -16.04 -1.26 21.21
N GLY A 421 -17.29 -1.70 21.45
CA GLY A 421 -18.49 -0.89 21.32
C GLY A 421 -19.31 -1.10 20.05
N GLY A 422 -18.92 -2.08 19.23
CA GLY A 422 -19.67 -2.50 18.05
C GLY A 422 -19.69 -1.48 16.90
N TYR A 423 -20.54 -1.72 15.94
CA TYR A 423 -20.63 -0.88 14.75
C TYR A 423 -21.08 0.55 15.06
N PRO A 424 -20.41 1.57 14.46
CA PRO A 424 -20.82 2.97 14.66
C PRO A 424 -22.21 3.24 14.09
N GLN A 425 -22.95 4.10 14.77
CA GLN A 425 -24.31 4.50 14.36
C GLN A 425 -24.46 6.05 14.38
N PRO A 426 -23.66 6.79 13.65
CA PRO A 426 -23.80 8.23 13.57
C PRO A 426 -25.08 8.59 12.79
N GLU A 427 -25.65 9.77 13.09
CA GLU A 427 -26.69 10.33 12.23
C GLU A 427 -26.12 10.60 10.82
N MET A 428 -26.94 10.34 9.80
CA MET A 428 -26.60 10.68 8.42
C MET A 428 -26.48 12.19 8.28
N THR A 429 -25.44 12.64 7.64
CA THR A 429 -25.23 14.06 7.30
C THR A 429 -25.31 14.26 5.80
N HIS A 430 -25.55 15.50 5.38
CA HIS A 430 -25.65 15.84 3.97
C HIS A 430 -24.96 17.16 3.67
N ARG A 431 -24.16 17.20 2.59
CA ARG A 431 -23.54 18.40 2.03
C ARG A 431 -23.42 18.26 0.52
N PRO A 432 -24.07 19.13 -0.28
CA PRO A 432 -23.91 19.12 -1.73
C PRO A 432 -22.43 19.25 -2.14
N PHE A 433 -21.99 18.45 -3.08
CA PHE A 433 -20.65 18.55 -3.66
C PHE A 433 -20.61 19.74 -4.63
N ASN A 434 -19.70 20.68 -4.36
CA ASN A 434 -19.41 21.80 -5.25
C ASN A 434 -18.04 21.61 -5.93
N PRO A 435 -17.97 21.34 -7.25
CA PRO A 435 -16.71 21.13 -7.96
C PRO A 435 -15.75 22.31 -7.87
N GLU A 436 -16.26 23.53 -7.68
CA GLU A 436 -15.43 24.75 -7.58
C GLU A 436 -14.52 24.76 -6.34
N ASP A 437 -14.83 23.95 -5.32
CA ASP A 437 -14.05 23.85 -4.09
C ASP A 437 -12.86 22.87 -4.21
N TRP A 438 -12.72 22.14 -5.32
CA TRP A 438 -11.77 21.06 -5.49
C TRP A 438 -10.87 21.20 -6.73
N TYR A 439 -9.65 20.74 -6.63
CA TYR A 439 -8.80 20.41 -7.78
C TYR A 439 -9.22 19.02 -8.27
N LEU A 440 -10.09 18.95 -9.28
CA LEU A 440 -10.70 17.69 -9.73
C LEU A 440 -9.69 16.64 -10.24
N GLU A 441 -8.52 17.08 -10.68
CA GLU A 441 -7.46 16.18 -11.15
C GLU A 441 -6.80 15.37 -10.03
N THR A 442 -6.82 15.89 -8.80
CA THR A 442 -6.17 15.31 -7.63
C THR A 442 -7.10 15.10 -6.45
N MET A 443 -8.32 15.58 -6.55
CA MET A 443 -9.34 15.62 -5.49
C MET A 443 -8.85 16.28 -4.19
N MET A 444 -7.90 17.20 -4.29
CA MET A 444 -7.48 18.04 -3.17
C MET A 444 -8.44 19.24 -3.03
N PRO A 445 -8.77 19.63 -1.79
CA PRO A 445 -9.55 20.83 -1.57
C PRO A 445 -8.72 22.08 -1.92
N LYS A 446 -9.34 23.08 -2.54
CA LYS A 446 -8.68 24.37 -2.81
C LYS A 446 -8.40 25.18 -1.56
N ARG A 447 -9.14 24.89 -0.48
CA ARG A 447 -9.02 25.53 0.84
C ARG A 447 -9.22 24.48 1.93
N PRO A 448 -8.42 24.51 3.02
CA PRO A 448 -8.57 23.55 4.13
C PRO A 448 -9.97 23.51 4.75
N GLU A 449 -10.66 24.64 4.80
CA GLU A 449 -12.00 24.77 5.39
C GLU A 449 -13.05 23.93 4.66
N VAL A 450 -12.80 23.52 3.43
CA VAL A 450 -13.68 22.61 2.68
C VAL A 450 -13.77 21.24 3.36
N LEU A 451 -12.72 20.83 4.06
CA LEU A 451 -12.69 19.59 4.84
C LEU A 451 -13.40 19.71 6.20
N ASP A 452 -13.50 20.93 6.75
CA ASP A 452 -14.11 21.18 8.06
C ASP A 452 -15.62 21.44 7.92
N SER A 453 -16.41 20.37 8.01
CA SER A 453 -17.87 20.45 7.92
C SER A 453 -18.56 21.09 9.15
N ARG A 454 -17.82 21.34 10.25
CA ARG A 454 -18.39 22.02 11.45
C ARG A 454 -18.55 23.51 11.22
N ALA A 455 -17.92 24.08 10.21
CA ALA A 455 -18.04 25.51 9.89
C ALA A 455 -19.35 25.86 9.16
N ALA A 456 -19.99 24.94 8.45
CA ALA A 456 -21.19 25.20 7.65
C ALA A 456 -22.51 25.24 8.47
N GLY A 457 -22.48 24.81 9.74
CA GLY A 457 -23.66 24.76 10.63
C GLY A 457 -23.83 25.95 11.60
N ARG A 458 -22.97 26.97 11.52
CA ARG A 458 -23.07 28.18 12.37
C ARG A 458 -23.50 29.42 11.57
N GLY A 459 -24.52 29.29 10.78
CA GLY A 459 -25.04 30.37 9.99
C GLY A 459 -26.56 30.36 10.00
N THR A 460 -27.12 31.16 10.89
CA THR A 460 -28.44 31.74 11.16
C THR A 460 -29.29 31.07 12.20
#